data_243063af3e335f6f04c271a54b4c0d30
#
_entry.id   243063af3e335f6f04c271a54b4c0d30
#
_cell.length_a   1.000
_cell.length_b   1.000
_cell.length_c   1.000
_cell.angle_alpha   90.00
_cell.angle_beta   90.00
_cell.angle_gamma   90.00
#
_symmetry.space_group_name_H-M   'P 1'
#
loop_
_entity.id
_entity.type
_entity.pdbx_description
1 polymer ?
#
loop_
_entity_poly.entity_id
_entity_poly.type
_entity_poly.pdbx_seq_one_letter_code
_entity_poly.pdbx_strand_id
1 'polypeptide(L)'
;MAKRMTYNPSVIELQGAPRQFLYELRMFLVAADALQDAAVRSNPRMNNVILESALMHARNLLDFFCGKESEKDDIVASHFVRNPDGTPWTSSKLAFLSSCKTDINKALSHLTYKRVEFKPTWQITRIRREIEDAYADFTALLPPNDRAKWAL
;
A
#
# COMPACT_ATOMS: atom_id res chain seq x y z
N MET A 1 9.91 -5.12 -31.16
CA MET A 1 9.51 -4.80 -29.77
C MET A 1 7.99 -4.73 -29.72
N ALA A 2 7.33 -5.64 -29.02
CA ALA A 2 5.88 -5.58 -28.84
C ALA A 2 5.54 -4.35 -27.99
N LYS A 3 4.68 -3.46 -28.48
CA LYS A 3 4.16 -2.31 -27.77
C LYS A 3 3.39 -2.85 -26.55
N ARG A 4 3.90 -2.66 -25.34
CA ARG A 4 3.15 -3.00 -24.11
C ARG A 4 1.84 -2.24 -24.18
N MET A 5 0.73 -2.98 -24.22
CA MET A 5 -0.60 -2.38 -24.16
C MET A 5 -0.76 -1.78 -22.77
N THR A 6 -1.03 -0.49 -22.70
CA THR A 6 -1.40 0.20 -21.46
C THR A 6 -2.77 -0.30 -21.06
N TYR A 7 -2.89 -0.80 -19.82
CA TYR A 7 -4.20 -1.14 -19.27
C TYR A 7 -5.01 0.15 -19.06
N ASN A 8 -6.24 0.15 -19.55
CA ASN A 8 -7.15 1.27 -19.40
C ASN A 8 -8.38 0.77 -18.62
N PRO A 9 -8.51 1.09 -17.32
CA PRO A 9 -9.60 0.58 -16.50
C PRO A 9 -10.96 1.07 -16.99
N SER A 10 -11.96 0.18 -16.95
CA SER A 10 -13.34 0.51 -17.25
C SER A 10 -13.95 1.43 -16.18
N VAL A 11 -15.07 2.07 -16.50
CA VAL A 11 -15.82 2.91 -15.54
C VAL A 11 -16.22 2.11 -14.29
N ILE A 12 -16.62 0.85 -14.45
CA ILE A 12 -17.01 -0.02 -13.34
C ILE A 12 -15.82 -0.31 -12.41
N GLU A 13 -14.65 -0.57 -12.96
CA GLU A 13 -13.43 -0.79 -12.20
C GLU A 13 -13.00 0.46 -11.44
N LEU A 14 -13.05 1.61 -12.08
CA LEU A 14 -12.77 2.91 -11.42
C LEU A 14 -13.77 3.21 -10.29
N GLN A 15 -15.05 2.88 -10.46
CA GLN A 15 -16.05 3.05 -9.40
C GLN A 15 -15.87 2.09 -8.22
N GLY A 16 -15.33 0.89 -8.46
CA GLY A 16 -15.05 -0.10 -7.43
C GLY A 16 -13.75 0.14 -6.66
N ALA A 17 -12.82 0.88 -7.23
CA ALA A 17 -11.47 1.10 -6.69
C ALA A 17 -11.44 1.70 -5.27
N PRO A 18 -12.27 2.72 -4.91
CA PRO A 18 -12.26 3.28 -3.56
C PRO A 18 -12.52 2.22 -2.49
N ARG A 19 -13.46 1.30 -2.71
CA ARG A 19 -13.78 0.22 -1.78
C ARG A 19 -12.60 -0.71 -1.55
N GLN A 20 -11.89 -1.07 -2.63
CA GLN A 20 -10.71 -1.94 -2.57
C GLN A 20 -9.59 -1.25 -1.78
N PHE A 21 -9.28 -0.01 -2.14
CA PHE A 21 -8.26 0.78 -1.46
C PHE A 21 -8.56 0.95 0.04
N LEU A 22 -9.79 1.32 0.40
CA LEU A 22 -10.20 1.52 1.80
C LEU A 22 -10.13 0.21 2.59
N TYR A 23 -10.38 -0.93 1.97
CA TYR A 23 -10.15 -2.22 2.60
C TYR A 23 -8.67 -2.39 2.97
N GLU A 24 -7.75 -2.18 2.02
CA GLU A 24 -6.31 -2.29 2.25
C GLU A 24 -5.85 -1.33 3.38
N LEU A 25 -6.31 -0.08 3.33
CA LEU A 25 -5.94 0.92 4.32
C LEU A 25 -6.45 0.58 5.72
N ARG A 26 -7.71 0.18 5.86
CA ARG A 26 -8.30 -0.23 7.15
C ARG A 26 -7.60 -1.45 7.72
N MET A 27 -7.35 -2.46 6.91
CA MET A 27 -6.67 -3.68 7.35
C MET A 27 -5.24 -3.39 7.81
N PHE A 28 -4.52 -2.52 7.09
CA PHE A 28 -3.21 -2.08 7.52
C PHE A 28 -3.26 -1.35 8.88
N LEU A 29 -4.16 -0.39 9.05
CA LEU A 29 -4.27 0.41 10.27
C LEU A 29 -4.64 -0.48 11.47
N VAL A 30 -5.61 -1.39 11.32
CA VAL A 30 -6.00 -2.35 12.36
C VAL A 30 -4.83 -3.25 12.75
N ALA A 31 -4.08 -3.76 11.79
CA ALA A 31 -2.92 -4.60 12.07
C ALA A 31 -1.79 -3.79 12.74
N ALA A 32 -1.54 -2.56 12.29
CA ALA A 32 -0.55 -1.68 12.88
C ALA A 32 -0.89 -1.31 14.34
N ASP A 33 -2.16 -1.06 14.65
CA ASP A 33 -2.64 -0.81 16.02
C ASP A 33 -2.49 -2.07 16.89
N ALA A 34 -2.89 -3.24 16.38
CA ALA A 34 -2.77 -4.49 17.12
C ALA A 34 -1.32 -4.85 17.48
N LEU A 35 -0.34 -4.50 16.63
CA LEU A 35 1.08 -4.69 16.93
C LEU A 35 1.60 -3.82 18.09
N GLN A 36 0.86 -2.80 18.52
CA GLN A 36 1.18 -2.02 19.73
C GLN A 36 0.61 -2.66 21.01
N ASP A 37 -0.34 -3.60 20.88
CA ASP A 37 -0.94 -4.28 22.02
C ASP A 37 0.08 -5.20 22.73
N ALA A 38 0.18 -5.10 24.06
CA ALA A 38 1.10 -5.89 24.86
C ALA A 38 0.79 -7.40 24.78
N ALA A 39 -0.49 -7.78 24.71
CA ALA A 39 -0.90 -9.19 24.59
C ALA A 39 -0.47 -9.79 23.24
N VAL A 40 -0.57 -9.02 22.17
CA VAL A 40 -0.07 -9.43 20.84
C VAL A 40 1.45 -9.57 20.87
N ARG A 41 2.16 -8.57 21.39
CA ARG A 41 3.63 -8.58 21.45
C ARG A 41 4.20 -9.71 22.31
N SER A 42 3.49 -10.10 23.36
CA SER A 42 3.89 -11.23 24.24
C SER A 42 3.62 -12.60 23.64
N ASN A 43 2.83 -12.69 22.55
CA ASN A 43 2.54 -13.93 21.84
C ASN A 43 3.24 -13.95 20.47
N PRO A 44 4.41 -14.64 20.33
CA PRO A 44 5.18 -14.60 19.08
C PRO A 44 4.42 -15.07 17.84
N ARG A 45 3.52 -16.04 17.99
CA ARG A 45 2.72 -16.55 16.85
C ARG A 45 1.71 -15.51 16.39
N MET A 46 0.97 -14.92 17.33
CA MET A 46 0.00 -13.88 17.02
C MET A 46 0.69 -12.64 16.44
N ASN A 47 1.79 -12.22 17.06
CA ASN A 47 2.60 -11.10 16.55
C ASN A 47 3.05 -11.31 15.10
N ASN A 48 3.53 -12.51 14.75
CA ASN A 48 3.96 -12.81 13.39
C ASN A 48 2.78 -12.78 12.39
N VAL A 49 1.63 -13.36 12.72
CA VAL A 49 0.44 -13.35 11.86
C VAL A 49 -0.02 -11.91 11.58
N ILE A 50 -0.09 -11.09 12.62
CA ILE A 50 -0.53 -9.69 12.48
C ILE A 50 0.53 -8.86 11.73
N LEU A 51 1.81 -9.10 11.97
CA LEU A 51 2.90 -8.45 11.25
C LEU A 51 2.87 -8.80 9.75
N GLU A 52 2.70 -10.06 9.39
CA GLU A 52 2.57 -10.48 7.99
C GLU A 52 1.36 -9.81 7.32
N SER A 53 0.24 -9.70 8.01
CA SER A 53 -0.94 -8.96 7.53
C SER A 53 -0.62 -7.48 7.31
N ALA A 54 0.00 -6.81 8.29
CA ALA A 54 0.39 -5.40 8.17
C ALA A 54 1.32 -5.17 6.96
N LEU A 55 2.33 -6.00 6.78
CA LEU A 55 3.29 -5.88 5.69
C LEU A 55 2.66 -6.12 4.32
N MET A 56 1.73 -7.08 4.21
CA MET A 56 1.01 -7.36 2.97
C MET A 56 0.17 -6.16 2.54
N HIS A 57 -0.62 -5.61 3.46
CA HIS A 57 -1.46 -4.44 3.17
C HIS A 57 -0.62 -3.18 2.91
N ALA A 58 0.49 -2.98 3.65
CA ALA A 58 1.42 -1.89 3.38
C ALA A 58 2.02 -1.97 1.96
N ARG A 59 2.37 -3.17 1.50
CA ARG A 59 2.87 -3.39 0.14
C ARG A 59 1.81 -3.05 -0.92
N ASN A 60 0.56 -3.49 -0.73
CA ASN A 60 -0.53 -3.18 -1.65
C ASN A 60 -0.79 -1.66 -1.72
N LEU A 61 -0.72 -0.96 -0.58
CA LEU A 61 -0.81 0.50 -0.54
C LEU A 61 0.37 1.19 -1.21
N LEU A 62 1.60 0.66 -1.06
CA LEU A 62 2.76 1.17 -1.80
C LEU A 62 2.55 1.04 -3.31
N ASP A 63 2.07 -0.13 -3.77
CA ASP A 63 1.80 -0.37 -5.19
C ASP A 63 0.68 0.55 -5.70
N PHE A 64 -0.35 0.84 -4.90
CA PHE A 64 -1.35 1.85 -5.23
C PHE A 64 -0.77 3.24 -5.39
N PHE A 65 0.00 3.74 -4.43
CA PHE A 65 0.50 5.12 -4.44
C PHE A 65 1.67 5.37 -5.39
N CYS A 66 2.46 4.34 -5.70
CA CYS A 66 3.69 4.45 -6.49
C CYS A 66 3.69 3.58 -7.75
N GLY A 67 2.62 2.83 -8.00
CA GLY A 67 2.46 1.96 -9.16
C GLY A 67 2.40 2.72 -10.49
N LYS A 68 2.69 2.01 -11.58
CA LYS A 68 2.65 2.55 -12.95
C LYS A 68 1.37 2.10 -13.64
N GLU A 69 0.72 3.00 -14.36
CA GLU A 69 -0.49 2.73 -15.15
C GLU A 69 -0.31 1.65 -16.25
N SER A 70 0.93 1.36 -16.60
CA SER A 70 1.27 0.31 -17.58
C SER A 70 1.30 -1.09 -17.01
N GLU A 71 1.11 -1.24 -15.71
CA GLU A 71 1.11 -2.52 -15.02
C GLU A 71 -0.31 -3.07 -15.03
N LYS A 72 -0.58 -4.06 -15.87
CA LYS A 72 -1.81 -4.88 -15.98
C LYS A 72 -3.09 -4.20 -15.46
N ASP A 73 -3.84 -4.91 -14.61
CA ASP A 73 -5.10 -4.53 -13.98
C ASP A 73 -4.93 -3.93 -12.57
N ASP A 74 -3.71 -3.47 -12.23
CA ASP A 74 -3.45 -2.87 -10.92
C ASP A 74 -4.18 -1.54 -10.76
N ILE A 75 -4.80 -1.35 -9.59
CA ILE A 75 -5.41 -0.07 -9.20
C ILE A 75 -4.29 0.84 -8.70
N VAL A 76 -4.06 1.96 -9.37
CA VAL A 76 -3.03 2.94 -9.00
C VAL A 76 -3.61 4.34 -8.83
N ALA A 77 -3.01 5.12 -7.94
CA ALA A 77 -3.47 6.47 -7.60
C ALA A 77 -3.53 7.40 -8.81
N SER A 78 -2.63 7.24 -9.77
CA SER A 78 -2.58 8.05 -10.99
C SER A 78 -3.79 7.85 -11.92
N HIS A 79 -4.61 6.81 -11.75
CA HIS A 79 -5.90 6.70 -12.45
C HIS A 79 -6.92 7.75 -11.97
N PHE A 80 -6.73 8.35 -10.79
CA PHE A 80 -7.69 9.25 -10.14
C PHE A 80 -7.16 10.68 -9.98
N VAL A 81 -5.85 10.84 -9.87
CA VAL A 81 -5.19 12.14 -9.68
C VAL A 81 -3.99 12.30 -10.60
N ARG A 82 -3.76 13.54 -11.05
CA ARG A 82 -2.63 13.89 -11.93
C ARG A 82 -1.84 15.04 -11.36
N ASN A 83 -0.59 15.14 -11.74
CA ASN A 83 0.20 16.33 -11.52
C ASN A 83 -0.35 17.51 -12.35
N PRO A 84 -0.04 18.77 -11.97
CA PRO A 84 -0.52 19.96 -12.73
C PRO A 84 -0.10 19.97 -14.20
N ASP A 85 0.99 19.31 -14.55
CA ASP A 85 1.49 19.16 -15.92
C ASP A 85 0.81 17.99 -16.69
N GLY A 86 -0.17 17.31 -16.07
CA GLY A 86 -0.88 16.17 -16.65
C GLY A 86 -0.17 14.81 -16.54
N THR A 87 1.04 14.77 -15.99
CA THR A 87 1.77 13.51 -15.79
C THR A 87 1.13 12.65 -14.67
N PRO A 88 1.33 11.33 -14.69
CA PRO A 88 0.86 10.44 -13.62
C PRO A 88 1.38 10.90 -12.26
N TRP A 89 0.46 11.04 -11.29
CA TRP A 89 0.84 11.36 -9.92
C TRP A 89 1.33 10.10 -9.19
N THR A 90 2.40 10.26 -8.42
CA THR A 90 2.88 9.26 -7.46
C THR A 90 3.27 9.94 -6.16
N SER A 91 3.12 9.23 -5.05
CA SER A 91 3.48 9.79 -3.75
C SER A 91 5.00 9.85 -3.56
N SER A 92 5.50 10.97 -3.06
CA SER A 92 6.88 11.14 -2.58
C SER A 92 7.07 10.79 -1.09
N LYS A 93 5.98 10.45 -0.38
CA LYS A 93 6.01 10.22 1.08
C LYS A 93 6.46 8.83 1.49
N LEU A 94 6.54 7.88 0.58
CA LEU A 94 6.73 6.45 0.85
C LEU A 94 8.18 5.98 0.65
N ALA A 95 9.17 6.83 0.92
CA ALA A 95 10.57 6.52 0.65
C ALA A 95 11.10 5.34 1.49
N PHE A 96 10.77 5.30 2.79
CA PHE A 96 11.17 4.20 3.67
C PHE A 96 10.44 2.91 3.32
N LEU A 97 9.12 2.95 3.16
CA LEU A 97 8.33 1.77 2.77
C LEU A 97 8.80 1.22 1.41
N SER A 98 9.11 2.09 0.45
CA SER A 98 9.67 1.69 -0.84
C SER A 98 11.01 0.97 -0.70
N SER A 99 11.88 1.44 0.21
CA SER A 99 13.15 0.76 0.50
C SER A 99 12.96 -0.62 1.13
N CYS A 100 11.85 -0.84 1.83
CA CYS A 100 11.50 -2.13 2.44
C CYS A 100 10.86 -3.14 1.47
N LYS A 101 10.44 -2.73 0.27
CA LYS A 101 9.64 -3.56 -0.65
C LYS A 101 10.25 -4.93 -0.92
N THR A 102 11.55 -4.99 -1.19
CA THR A 102 12.26 -6.25 -1.46
C THR A 102 12.23 -7.19 -0.25
N ASP A 103 12.40 -6.63 0.94
CA ASP A 103 12.42 -7.40 2.19
C ASP A 103 11.02 -7.88 2.56
N ILE A 104 9.99 -7.06 2.34
CA ILE A 104 8.59 -7.46 2.49
C ILE A 104 8.27 -8.64 1.56
N ASN A 105 8.65 -8.54 0.29
CA ASN A 105 8.45 -9.64 -0.66
C ASN A 105 9.14 -10.93 -0.23
N LYS A 106 10.37 -10.86 0.27
CA LYS A 106 11.08 -12.02 0.80
C LYS A 106 10.41 -12.62 2.03
N ALA A 107 9.93 -11.76 2.94
CA ALA A 107 9.26 -12.20 4.16
C ALA A 107 7.92 -12.91 3.88
N LEU A 108 7.14 -12.42 2.90
CA LEU A 108 5.79 -12.90 2.63
C LEU A 108 5.72 -14.02 1.57
N SER A 109 6.60 -14.01 0.57
CA SER A 109 6.38 -14.78 -0.66
C SER A 109 7.31 -15.97 -0.87
N HIS A 110 8.39 -16.10 -0.10
CA HIS A 110 9.40 -17.13 -0.38
C HIS A 110 9.76 -17.98 0.83
N LEU A 111 9.49 -19.27 0.71
CA LEU A 111 10.06 -20.28 1.62
C LEU A 111 11.48 -20.61 1.14
N THR A 112 12.49 -19.83 1.60
CA THR A 112 13.89 -20.02 1.22
C THR A 112 14.74 -20.32 2.46
N TYR A 113 15.86 -21.03 2.27
CA TYR A 113 16.84 -21.27 3.37
C TYR A 113 17.34 -19.96 3.99
N LYS A 114 17.46 -18.89 3.22
CA LYS A 114 17.86 -17.56 3.70
C LYS A 114 16.82 -16.88 4.59
N ARG A 115 15.54 -17.31 4.57
CA ARG A 115 14.50 -16.78 5.47
C ARG A 115 14.82 -17.04 6.94
N VAL A 116 15.51 -18.13 7.24
CA VAL A 116 15.91 -18.47 8.62
C VAL A 116 16.93 -17.46 9.19
N GLU A 117 17.76 -16.89 8.32
CA GLU A 117 18.78 -15.90 8.67
C GLU A 117 18.24 -14.46 8.61
N PHE A 118 17.11 -14.26 7.90
CA PHE A 118 16.53 -12.96 7.66
C PHE A 118 15.64 -12.53 8.84
N LYS A 119 16.16 -11.62 9.66
CA LYS A 119 15.44 -11.06 10.82
C LYS A 119 15.35 -9.54 10.73
N PRO A 120 14.56 -8.99 9.79
CA PRO A 120 14.43 -7.55 9.66
C PRO A 120 13.71 -6.97 10.88
N THR A 121 14.14 -5.78 11.29
CA THR A 121 13.39 -4.99 12.28
C THR A 121 12.42 -4.08 11.54
N TRP A 122 11.13 -4.34 11.68
CA TRP A 122 10.09 -3.59 11.01
C TRP A 122 9.68 -2.33 11.80
N GLN A 123 9.85 -1.17 11.20
CA GLN A 123 9.45 0.11 11.79
C GLN A 123 8.00 0.44 11.41
N ILE A 124 7.03 -0.32 11.95
CA ILE A 124 5.61 -0.22 11.57
C ILE A 124 5.06 1.18 11.80
N THR A 125 5.43 1.85 12.89
CA THR A 125 5.01 3.23 13.17
C THR A 125 5.48 4.22 12.09
N ARG A 126 6.69 4.02 11.56
CA ARG A 126 7.21 4.84 10.46
C ARG A 126 6.48 4.56 9.15
N ILE A 127 6.26 3.29 8.83
CA ILE A 127 5.48 2.87 7.66
C ILE A 127 4.07 3.46 7.74
N ARG A 128 3.43 3.41 8.90
CA ARG A 128 2.10 3.99 9.14
C ARG A 128 2.08 5.48 8.82
N ARG A 129 3.01 6.25 9.37
CA ARG A 129 3.08 7.70 9.11
C ARG A 129 3.23 8.00 7.62
N GLU A 130 4.12 7.30 6.93
CA GLU A 130 4.31 7.50 5.49
C GLU A 130 3.03 7.20 4.70
N ILE A 131 2.28 6.15 5.04
CA ILE A 131 1.01 5.80 4.40
C ILE A 131 -0.07 6.85 4.70
N GLU A 132 -0.19 7.30 5.95
CA GLU A 132 -1.14 8.35 6.34
C GLU A 132 -0.85 9.67 5.63
N ASP A 133 0.42 10.07 5.52
CA ASP A 133 0.84 11.26 4.78
C ASP A 133 0.55 11.14 3.28
N ALA A 134 0.83 9.98 2.67
CA ALA A 134 0.51 9.72 1.27
C ALA A 134 -1.00 9.75 0.99
N TYR A 135 -1.79 9.20 1.91
CA TYR A 135 -3.25 9.21 1.82
C TYR A 135 -3.82 10.64 1.94
N ALA A 136 -3.29 11.44 2.86
CA ALA A 136 -3.67 12.84 3.00
C ALA A 136 -3.38 13.65 1.72
N ASP A 137 -2.17 13.52 1.17
CA ASP A 137 -1.80 14.18 -0.09
C ASP A 137 -2.71 13.73 -1.25
N PHE A 138 -2.97 12.42 -1.38
CA PHE A 138 -3.84 11.87 -2.42
C PHE A 138 -5.26 12.43 -2.32
N THR A 139 -5.87 12.38 -1.13
CA THR A 139 -7.25 12.85 -0.92
C THR A 139 -7.40 14.35 -1.11
N ALA A 140 -6.36 15.14 -0.80
CA ALA A 140 -6.34 16.58 -1.07
C ALA A 140 -6.40 16.92 -2.57
N LEU A 141 -5.84 16.06 -3.41
CA LEU A 141 -5.82 16.23 -4.88
C LEU A 141 -7.10 15.76 -5.56
N LEU A 142 -7.93 14.95 -4.90
CA LEU A 142 -9.18 14.48 -5.47
C LEU A 142 -10.18 15.63 -5.67
N PRO A 143 -11.00 15.56 -6.74
CA PRO A 143 -12.14 16.46 -6.90
C PRO A 143 -13.05 16.43 -5.66
N PRO A 144 -13.60 17.56 -5.21
CA PRO A 144 -14.43 17.63 -4.00
C PRO A 144 -15.56 16.59 -3.94
N ASN A 145 -16.21 16.34 -5.08
CA ASN A 145 -17.32 15.39 -5.20
C ASN A 145 -16.89 13.92 -5.05
N ASP A 146 -15.61 13.62 -5.24
CA ASP A 146 -15.08 12.26 -5.14
C ASP A 146 -14.48 11.95 -3.78
N ARG A 147 -14.08 12.97 -3.01
CA ARG A 147 -13.41 12.80 -1.70
C ARG A 147 -14.21 11.93 -0.74
N ALA A 148 -15.53 12.05 -0.72
CA ALA A 148 -16.40 11.25 0.15
C ALA A 148 -16.31 9.74 -0.12
N LYS A 149 -16.03 9.34 -1.36
CA LYS A 149 -15.88 7.92 -1.74
C LYS A 149 -14.59 7.31 -1.21
N TRP A 150 -13.59 8.13 -0.92
CA TRP A 150 -12.26 7.75 -0.43
C TRP A 150 -12.06 8.05 1.05
N ALA A 151 -13.11 8.44 1.77
CA ALA A 151 -13.04 8.71 3.21
C ALA A 151 -13.01 7.40 4.03
N LEU A 152 -12.15 7.38 5.09
CA LEU A 152 -12.07 6.28 6.07
C LEU A 152 -13.34 6.17 6.91
#